data_9de06bb9842f0389855a01b475225332
#
_entry.id   9de06bb9842f0389855a01b475225332
#
_cell.length_a   1.000
_cell.length_b   1.000
_cell.length_c   1.000
_cell.angle_alpha   90.00
_cell.angle_beta   90.00
_cell.angle_gamma   90.00
#
_symmetry.space_group_name_H-M   'P 1'
#
loop_
_entity.id
_entity.type
_entity.pdbx_description
1 polymer ?
#
loop_
_entity_poly.entity_id
_entity_poly.type
_entity_poly.pdbx_seq_one_letter_code
_entity_poly.pdbx_strand_id
1 'polypeptide(L)'
;MRIRWFVLTLLLALDVGAAPAPSILVVGDSLSAGYGIELRDGWVALLQQRLTRQGYPYTVVNASISGDTTAGGRARLADALKRHHPQIVILELGANDGLRGLPLRETRANLEAMIKAAQSAGARVLLIGMQLPPNYGPDYTGKFRAIYQELAQRYSLSLVPFLLEGVALTPKLMQPDGLHPRAAAQPRLLDNVWPYLEQLLKPESAPLAHQIIK
;
A
#
# COMPACT_ATOMS: atom_id res chain seq x y z
N MET A 1 -75.17 -2.70 -8.36
CA MET A 1 -74.16 -2.78 -7.29
C MET A 1 -72.82 -3.03 -7.95
N ARG A 2 -71.94 -1.98 -8.07
CA ARG A 2 -70.65 -2.07 -8.80
C ARG A 2 -69.54 -2.23 -7.73
N ILE A 3 -68.93 -3.42 -7.66
CA ILE A 3 -67.78 -3.73 -6.78
C ILE A 3 -66.51 -3.15 -7.42
N ARG A 4 -65.90 -2.13 -6.78
CA ARG A 4 -64.60 -1.59 -7.17
C ARG A 4 -63.52 -2.39 -6.46
N TRP A 5 -62.74 -3.13 -7.22
CA TRP A 5 -61.51 -3.78 -6.74
C TRP A 5 -60.40 -2.71 -6.59
N PHE A 6 -59.95 -2.50 -5.36
CA PHE A 6 -58.75 -1.73 -5.06
C PHE A 6 -57.55 -2.70 -5.18
N VAL A 7 -56.75 -2.50 -6.20
CA VAL A 7 -55.43 -3.21 -6.29
C VAL A 7 -54.46 -2.47 -5.43
N LEU A 8 -54.10 -3.05 -4.29
CA LEU A 8 -53.05 -2.53 -3.41
C LEU A 8 -51.70 -2.96 -3.97
N THR A 9 -50.97 -2.05 -4.65
CA THR A 9 -49.61 -2.29 -5.15
C THR A 9 -48.66 -2.17 -3.99
N LEU A 10 -48.15 -3.29 -3.47
CA LEU A 10 -47.12 -3.36 -2.46
C LEU A 10 -45.76 -3.04 -3.11
N LEU A 11 -45.25 -1.85 -2.92
CA LEU A 11 -43.89 -1.48 -3.30
C LEU A 11 -42.89 -2.09 -2.30
N LEU A 12 -42.26 -3.22 -2.70
CA LEU A 12 -41.10 -3.78 -2.02
C LEU A 12 -39.92 -2.86 -2.25
N ALA A 13 -39.55 -2.04 -1.27
CA ALA A 13 -38.28 -1.31 -1.23
C ALA A 13 -37.17 -2.37 -1.06
N LEU A 14 -36.42 -2.62 -2.13
CA LEU A 14 -35.17 -3.36 -2.05
C LEU A 14 -34.16 -2.47 -1.31
N ASP A 15 -33.83 -2.84 -0.08
CA ASP A 15 -32.70 -2.29 0.64
C ASP A 15 -31.42 -2.63 -0.15
N VAL A 16 -30.96 -1.75 -1.00
CA VAL A 16 -29.66 -1.84 -1.64
C VAL A 16 -28.62 -1.53 -0.53
N GLY A 17 -28.24 -2.56 0.20
CA GLY A 17 -27.18 -2.46 1.18
C GLY A 17 -25.96 -1.78 0.53
N ALA A 18 -25.49 -0.66 1.10
CA ALA A 18 -24.31 0.04 0.61
C ALA A 18 -23.14 -0.96 0.55
N ALA A 19 -22.51 -1.05 -0.62
CA ALA A 19 -21.30 -1.88 -0.77
C ALA A 19 -20.25 -1.45 0.28
N PRO A 20 -19.54 -2.38 0.90
CA PRO A 20 -18.51 -2.03 1.89
C PRO A 20 -17.50 -1.05 1.30
N ALA A 21 -17.08 -0.08 2.11
CA ALA A 21 -16.12 0.93 1.67
C ALA A 21 -14.84 0.26 1.16
N PRO A 22 -14.26 0.76 0.06
CA PRO A 22 -13.04 0.20 -0.50
C PRO A 22 -11.89 0.31 0.51
N SER A 23 -10.97 -0.66 0.53
CA SER A 23 -9.88 -0.67 1.49
C SER A 23 -8.50 -0.64 0.83
N ILE A 24 -7.55 -0.03 1.56
CA ILE A 24 -6.11 -0.04 1.28
C ILE A 24 -5.45 -0.88 2.35
N LEU A 25 -4.76 -1.95 1.94
CA LEU A 25 -3.99 -2.80 2.84
C LEU A 25 -2.51 -2.40 2.78
N VAL A 26 -1.93 -2.00 3.91
CA VAL A 26 -0.50 -1.73 4.03
C VAL A 26 0.18 -2.96 4.63
N VAL A 27 1.10 -3.54 3.89
CA VAL A 27 1.94 -4.67 4.31
C VAL A 27 3.38 -4.20 4.34
N GLY A 28 3.86 -3.92 5.53
CA GLY A 28 5.15 -3.30 5.76
C GLY A 28 5.86 -3.84 7.00
N ASP A 29 6.97 -3.19 7.32
CA ASP A 29 7.78 -3.48 8.50
C ASP A 29 7.65 -2.39 9.58
N SER A 30 8.73 -2.12 10.33
CA SER A 30 8.76 -1.13 11.41
C SER A 30 8.48 0.31 10.95
N LEU A 31 8.81 0.65 9.70
CA LEU A 31 8.60 1.99 9.15
C LEU A 31 7.11 2.31 8.98
N SER A 32 6.31 1.31 8.62
CA SER A 32 4.86 1.43 8.47
C SER A 32 4.11 1.06 9.76
N ALA A 33 4.70 0.22 10.63
CA ALA A 33 4.14 -0.11 11.94
C ALA A 33 4.23 1.03 12.96
N GLY A 34 5.06 2.06 12.70
CA GLY A 34 5.23 3.19 13.61
C GLY A 34 6.12 2.86 14.81
N TYR A 35 7.22 2.12 14.58
CA TYR A 35 8.15 1.74 15.64
C TYR A 35 8.71 2.97 16.38
N GLY A 36 8.63 2.93 17.73
CA GLY A 36 9.18 3.97 18.60
C GLY A 36 8.43 5.31 18.60
N ILE A 37 7.23 5.36 18.03
CA ILE A 37 6.34 6.53 18.04
C ILE A 37 4.91 6.12 18.40
N GLU A 38 4.05 7.09 18.70
CA GLU A 38 2.62 6.84 18.85
C GLU A 38 2.00 6.43 17.51
N LEU A 39 1.16 5.40 17.49
CA LEU A 39 0.57 4.87 16.26
C LEU A 39 -0.20 5.92 15.45
N ARG A 40 -0.87 6.87 16.14
CA ARG A 40 -1.62 7.96 15.52
C ARG A 40 -0.74 8.95 14.73
N ASP A 41 0.54 9.03 15.06
CA ASP A 41 1.51 9.93 14.44
C ASP A 41 2.21 9.27 13.24
N GLY A 42 2.07 7.94 13.05
CA GLY A 42 2.65 7.20 11.95
C GLY A 42 2.06 7.59 10.59
N TRP A 43 2.86 7.52 9.52
CA TRP A 43 2.45 7.92 8.17
C TRP A 43 1.19 7.18 7.68
N VAL A 44 0.98 5.93 8.10
CA VAL A 44 -0.21 5.14 7.74
C VAL A 44 -1.47 5.71 8.40
N ALA A 45 -1.39 6.13 9.65
CA ALA A 45 -2.51 6.82 10.32
C ALA A 45 -2.77 8.20 9.70
N LEU A 46 -1.71 8.94 9.37
CA LEU A 46 -1.82 10.21 8.65
C LEU A 46 -2.41 10.02 7.25
N LEU A 47 -2.15 8.89 6.57
CA LEU A 47 -2.77 8.54 5.30
C LEU A 47 -4.29 8.44 5.45
N GLN A 48 -4.80 7.71 6.45
CA GLN A 48 -6.24 7.64 6.71
C GLN A 48 -6.85 9.03 6.92
N GLN A 49 -6.17 9.87 7.69
CA GLN A 49 -6.64 11.25 7.92
C GLN A 49 -6.66 12.08 6.63
N ARG A 50 -5.65 11.93 5.76
CA ARG A 50 -5.58 12.63 4.47
C ARG A 50 -6.71 12.18 3.54
N LEU A 51 -6.93 10.88 3.42
CA LEU A 51 -8.04 10.32 2.62
C LEU A 51 -9.39 10.88 3.07
N THR A 52 -9.66 10.86 4.37
CA THR A 52 -10.90 11.40 4.95
C THR A 52 -11.06 12.88 4.65
N ARG A 53 -10.02 13.71 4.87
CA ARG A 53 -10.08 15.16 4.60
C ARG A 53 -10.30 15.49 3.12
N GLN A 54 -9.82 14.64 2.22
CA GLN A 54 -9.96 14.83 0.77
C GLN A 54 -11.19 14.14 0.17
N GLY A 55 -12.03 13.50 1.01
CA GLY A 55 -13.29 12.87 0.59
C GLY A 55 -13.12 11.54 -0.15
N TYR A 56 -11.95 10.90 -0.07
CA TYR A 56 -11.78 9.54 -0.61
C TYR A 56 -12.45 8.51 0.30
N PRO A 57 -13.25 7.57 -0.26
CA PRO A 57 -14.05 6.63 0.55
C PRO A 57 -13.25 5.43 1.08
N TYR A 58 -11.91 5.49 1.06
CA TYR A 58 -11.05 4.37 1.42
C TYR A 58 -10.83 4.25 2.93
N THR A 59 -10.87 3.00 3.43
CA THR A 59 -10.38 2.65 4.77
C THR A 59 -8.97 2.09 4.66
N VAL A 60 -8.07 2.48 5.58
CA VAL A 60 -6.69 1.98 5.62
C VAL A 60 -6.56 0.90 6.68
N VAL A 61 -6.11 -0.29 6.26
CA VAL A 61 -5.77 -1.41 7.15
C VAL A 61 -4.25 -1.50 7.23
N ASN A 62 -3.68 -1.21 8.40
CA ASN A 62 -2.26 -1.38 8.64
C ASN A 62 -1.97 -2.79 9.15
N ALA A 63 -1.41 -3.64 8.29
CA ALA A 63 -0.97 -4.99 8.61
C ALA A 63 0.55 -5.09 8.70
N SER A 64 1.25 -3.99 9.02
CA SER A 64 2.71 -3.95 9.14
C SER A 64 3.18 -4.54 10.46
N ILE A 65 4.33 -5.22 10.43
CA ILE A 65 4.93 -5.87 11.61
C ILE A 65 6.40 -5.44 11.72
N SER A 66 6.77 -4.84 12.85
CA SER A 66 8.16 -4.41 13.08
C SER A 66 9.14 -5.57 12.96
N GLY A 67 10.23 -5.36 12.21
CA GLY A 67 11.26 -6.37 11.99
C GLY A 67 10.91 -7.41 10.91
N ASP A 68 9.75 -7.29 10.25
CA ASP A 68 9.32 -8.24 9.24
C ASP A 68 10.23 -8.19 8.00
N THR A 69 10.42 -9.34 7.39
CA THR A 69 11.15 -9.53 6.13
C THR A 69 10.18 -9.76 4.98
N THR A 70 10.68 -9.75 3.76
CA THR A 70 9.86 -10.15 2.60
C THR A 70 9.32 -11.57 2.72
N ALA A 71 10.05 -12.49 3.37
CA ALA A 71 9.57 -13.85 3.63
C ALA A 71 8.40 -13.88 4.61
N GLY A 72 8.48 -13.11 5.69
CA GLY A 72 7.38 -12.98 6.67
C GLY A 72 6.14 -12.34 6.06
N GLY A 73 6.30 -11.22 5.34
CA GLY A 73 5.21 -10.59 4.62
C GLY A 73 4.53 -11.52 3.63
N ARG A 74 5.31 -12.27 2.85
CA ARG A 74 4.80 -13.29 1.90
C ARG A 74 3.96 -14.36 2.61
N ALA A 75 4.41 -14.85 3.75
CA ALA A 75 3.73 -15.92 4.49
C ALA A 75 2.32 -15.52 4.97
N ARG A 76 2.11 -14.23 5.32
CA ARG A 76 0.85 -13.72 5.88
C ARG A 76 -0.07 -13.00 4.89
N LEU A 77 0.45 -12.66 3.70
CA LEU A 77 -0.30 -11.84 2.74
C LEU A 77 -1.59 -12.52 2.26
N ALA A 78 -1.57 -13.83 1.99
CA ALA A 78 -2.74 -14.54 1.46
C ALA A 78 -3.94 -14.45 2.41
N ASP A 79 -3.73 -14.58 3.71
CA ASP A 79 -4.78 -14.47 4.73
C ASP A 79 -5.25 -13.02 4.88
N ALA A 80 -4.34 -12.04 4.77
CA ALA A 80 -4.71 -10.63 4.80
C ALA A 80 -5.57 -10.23 3.58
N LEU A 81 -5.23 -10.70 2.39
CA LEU A 81 -6.03 -10.49 1.17
C LEU A 81 -7.43 -11.07 1.29
N LYS A 82 -7.56 -12.32 1.78
CA LYS A 82 -8.85 -12.98 2.01
C LYS A 82 -9.71 -12.26 3.06
N ARG A 83 -9.08 -11.71 4.09
CA ARG A 83 -9.80 -11.06 5.20
C ARG A 83 -10.30 -9.67 4.84
N HIS A 84 -9.49 -8.92 4.09
CA HIS A 84 -9.74 -7.49 3.89
C HIS A 84 -10.21 -7.13 2.48
N HIS A 85 -10.11 -8.03 1.50
CA HIS A 85 -10.50 -7.80 0.09
C HIS A 85 -10.08 -6.41 -0.43
N PRO A 86 -8.78 -6.05 -0.30
CA PRO A 86 -8.34 -4.68 -0.57
C PRO A 86 -8.40 -4.35 -2.07
N GLN A 87 -8.76 -3.11 -2.39
CA GLN A 87 -8.66 -2.57 -3.74
C GLN A 87 -7.24 -2.09 -4.07
N ILE A 88 -6.47 -1.75 -3.04
CA ILE A 88 -5.07 -1.34 -3.18
C ILE A 88 -4.26 -2.05 -2.08
N VAL A 89 -3.11 -2.60 -2.48
CA VAL A 89 -2.10 -3.12 -1.57
C VAL A 89 -0.86 -2.25 -1.67
N ILE A 90 -0.41 -1.72 -0.54
CA ILE A 90 0.88 -1.02 -0.41
C ILE A 90 1.88 -2.03 0.16
N LEU A 91 2.93 -2.35 -0.63
CA LEU A 91 4.02 -3.23 -0.20
C LEU A 91 5.24 -2.41 0.18
N GLU A 92 5.54 -2.37 1.48
CA GLU A 92 6.67 -1.66 2.08
C GLU A 92 7.53 -2.66 2.88
N LEU A 93 8.31 -3.48 2.18
CA LEU A 93 9.13 -4.54 2.77
C LEU A 93 10.47 -4.67 2.03
N GLY A 94 11.44 -5.26 2.71
CA GLY A 94 12.75 -5.60 2.18
C GLY A 94 13.90 -4.90 2.90
N ALA A 95 13.64 -3.81 3.64
CA ALA A 95 14.68 -3.15 4.42
C ALA A 95 15.38 -4.13 5.37
N ASN A 96 14.62 -4.95 6.10
CA ASN A 96 15.16 -5.96 7.00
C ASN A 96 15.95 -7.07 6.28
N ASP A 97 15.54 -7.44 5.07
CA ASP A 97 16.29 -8.38 4.23
C ASP A 97 17.67 -7.80 3.90
N GLY A 98 17.70 -6.58 3.41
CA GLY A 98 18.93 -5.88 3.04
C GLY A 98 19.85 -5.62 4.22
N LEU A 99 19.33 -5.11 5.34
CA LEU A 99 20.11 -4.83 6.55
C LEU A 99 20.71 -6.09 7.19
N ARG A 100 20.07 -7.24 7.03
CA ARG A 100 20.56 -8.54 7.52
C ARG A 100 21.42 -9.27 6.51
N GLY A 101 21.67 -8.69 5.32
CA GLY A 101 22.46 -9.31 4.28
C GLY A 101 21.85 -10.58 3.70
N LEU A 102 20.52 -10.71 3.71
CA LEU A 102 19.84 -11.86 3.12
C LEU A 102 20.04 -11.91 1.60
N PRO A 103 19.95 -13.09 0.97
CA PRO A 103 20.16 -13.20 -0.47
C PRO A 103 19.16 -12.36 -1.27
N LEU A 104 19.65 -11.42 -2.08
CA LEU A 104 18.81 -10.51 -2.88
C LEU A 104 17.86 -11.23 -3.83
N ARG A 105 18.23 -12.43 -4.31
CA ARG A 105 17.35 -13.27 -5.11
C ARG A 105 16.08 -13.68 -4.37
N GLU A 106 16.19 -13.92 -3.04
CA GLU A 106 15.05 -14.31 -2.21
C GLU A 106 14.15 -13.11 -1.92
N THR A 107 14.75 -11.96 -1.61
CA THR A 107 14.02 -10.67 -1.48
C THR A 107 13.20 -10.41 -2.73
N ARG A 108 13.83 -10.51 -3.92
CA ARG A 108 13.16 -10.35 -5.21
C ARG A 108 12.01 -11.35 -5.37
N ALA A 109 12.26 -12.65 -5.16
CA ALA A 109 11.27 -13.71 -5.36
C ALA A 109 10.06 -13.56 -4.43
N ASN A 110 10.28 -13.13 -3.18
CA ASN A 110 9.22 -12.89 -2.21
C ASN A 110 8.37 -11.68 -2.60
N LEU A 111 9.00 -10.53 -2.96
CA LEU A 111 8.29 -9.34 -3.44
C LEU A 111 7.47 -9.67 -4.71
N GLU A 112 8.07 -10.38 -5.66
CA GLU A 112 7.40 -10.82 -6.89
C GLU A 112 6.18 -11.69 -6.59
N ALA A 113 6.31 -12.65 -5.67
CA ALA A 113 5.20 -13.51 -5.27
C ALA A 113 4.06 -12.72 -4.62
N MET A 114 4.39 -11.73 -3.77
CA MET A 114 3.39 -10.86 -3.14
C MET A 114 2.67 -9.96 -4.15
N ILE A 115 3.39 -9.39 -5.11
CA ILE A 115 2.82 -8.60 -6.21
C ILE A 115 1.80 -9.44 -6.98
N LYS A 116 2.20 -10.65 -7.41
CA LYS A 116 1.32 -11.56 -8.14
C LYS A 116 0.08 -11.94 -7.34
N ALA A 117 0.24 -12.25 -6.06
CA ALA A 117 -0.88 -12.60 -5.18
C ALA A 117 -1.88 -11.44 -5.03
N ALA A 118 -1.38 -10.22 -4.83
CA ALA A 118 -2.23 -9.03 -4.72
C ALA A 118 -2.99 -8.75 -6.04
N GLN A 119 -2.28 -8.79 -7.19
CA GLN A 119 -2.91 -8.59 -8.50
C GLN A 119 -3.94 -9.69 -8.83
N SER A 120 -3.63 -10.96 -8.50
CA SER A 120 -4.57 -12.08 -8.67
C SER A 120 -5.81 -11.97 -7.79
N ALA A 121 -5.72 -11.27 -6.66
CA ALA A 121 -6.86 -10.93 -5.81
C ALA A 121 -7.64 -9.69 -6.31
N GLY A 122 -7.27 -9.12 -7.46
CA GLY A 122 -7.91 -7.92 -8.03
C GLY A 122 -7.43 -6.60 -7.43
N ALA A 123 -6.41 -6.61 -6.59
CA ALA A 123 -5.87 -5.39 -5.99
C ALA A 123 -4.84 -4.70 -6.89
N ARG A 124 -4.89 -3.37 -6.97
CA ARG A 124 -3.80 -2.55 -7.50
C ARG A 124 -2.66 -2.51 -6.49
N VAL A 125 -1.42 -2.52 -6.97
CA VAL A 125 -0.25 -2.56 -6.09
C VAL A 125 0.52 -1.25 -6.18
N LEU A 126 0.79 -0.64 -5.02
CA LEU A 126 1.80 0.39 -4.84
C LEU A 126 3.03 -0.26 -4.20
N LEU A 127 4.14 -0.29 -4.93
CA LEU A 127 5.40 -0.77 -4.41
C LEU A 127 6.19 0.39 -3.81
N ILE A 128 6.67 0.24 -2.58
CA ILE A 128 7.53 1.23 -1.93
C ILE A 128 8.97 0.76 -2.00
N GLY A 129 9.80 1.55 -2.70
CA GLY A 129 11.23 1.31 -2.82
C GLY A 129 11.97 1.64 -1.54
N MET A 130 12.99 0.83 -1.27
CA MET A 130 13.87 0.96 -0.12
C MET A 130 15.32 1.14 -0.57
N GLN A 131 16.12 1.81 0.24
CA GLN A 131 17.55 1.96 0.04
C GLN A 131 18.29 1.58 1.33
N LEU A 132 19.47 1.01 1.17
CA LEU A 132 20.34 0.65 2.28
C LEU A 132 21.36 1.75 2.54
N PRO A 133 21.85 1.88 3.80
CA PRO A 133 22.94 2.78 4.12
C PRO A 133 24.19 2.52 3.27
N PRO A 134 24.94 3.55 2.89
CA PRO A 134 26.07 3.44 1.94
C PRO A 134 27.22 2.55 2.44
N ASN A 135 27.31 2.31 3.74
CA ASN A 135 28.31 1.41 4.35
C ASN A 135 28.16 -0.06 3.96
N TYR A 136 27.03 -0.46 3.32
CA TYR A 136 26.85 -1.78 2.73
C TYR A 136 27.56 -1.93 1.37
N GLY A 137 28.18 -0.86 0.85
CA GLY A 137 28.92 -0.84 -0.40
C GLY A 137 28.02 -0.61 -1.64
N PRO A 138 28.56 0.04 -2.67
CA PRO A 138 27.79 0.51 -3.82
C PRO A 138 27.20 -0.64 -4.67
N ASP A 139 27.91 -1.75 -4.80
CA ASP A 139 27.42 -2.90 -5.57
C ASP A 139 26.17 -3.54 -4.94
N TYR A 140 26.19 -3.79 -3.64
CA TYR A 140 25.07 -4.40 -2.92
C TYR A 140 23.88 -3.44 -2.83
N THR A 141 24.12 -2.18 -2.46
CA THR A 141 23.04 -1.17 -2.36
C THR A 141 22.42 -0.87 -3.72
N GLY A 142 23.22 -0.84 -4.79
CA GLY A 142 22.73 -0.68 -6.16
C GLY A 142 21.85 -1.83 -6.60
N LYS A 143 22.30 -3.08 -6.41
CA LYS A 143 21.53 -4.29 -6.74
C LYS A 143 20.25 -4.38 -5.92
N PHE A 144 20.29 -4.03 -4.62
CA PHE A 144 19.11 -3.99 -3.78
C PHE A 144 18.07 -3.02 -4.30
N ARG A 145 18.46 -1.77 -4.59
CA ARG A 145 17.54 -0.76 -5.14
C ARG A 145 16.96 -1.17 -6.50
N ALA A 146 17.76 -1.81 -7.36
CA ALA A 146 17.35 -2.26 -8.69
C ALA A 146 16.17 -3.25 -8.64
N ILE A 147 16.05 -4.07 -7.58
CA ILE A 147 14.96 -5.03 -7.41
C ILE A 147 13.59 -4.33 -7.54
N TYR A 148 13.39 -3.22 -6.86
CA TYR A 148 12.12 -2.49 -6.85
C TYR A 148 11.81 -1.90 -8.22
N GLN A 149 12.81 -1.30 -8.88
CA GLN A 149 12.67 -0.70 -10.21
C GLN A 149 12.29 -1.75 -11.26
N GLU A 150 13.00 -2.89 -11.26
CA GLU A 150 12.76 -3.98 -12.20
C GLU A 150 11.40 -4.65 -11.98
N LEU A 151 10.98 -4.86 -10.72
CA LEU A 151 9.66 -5.38 -10.40
C LEU A 151 8.55 -4.39 -10.79
N ALA A 152 8.73 -3.11 -10.51
CA ALA A 152 7.76 -2.09 -10.89
C ALA A 152 7.60 -2.02 -12.41
N GLN A 153 8.68 -2.03 -13.16
CA GLN A 153 8.66 -2.06 -14.64
C GLN A 153 7.99 -3.34 -15.16
N ARG A 154 8.40 -4.51 -14.63
CA ARG A 154 7.91 -5.82 -15.10
C ARG A 154 6.42 -6.01 -14.89
N TYR A 155 5.87 -5.49 -13.78
CA TYR A 155 4.47 -5.66 -13.39
C TYR A 155 3.63 -4.39 -13.59
N SER A 156 4.20 -3.36 -14.25
CA SER A 156 3.56 -2.07 -14.51
C SER A 156 2.98 -1.43 -13.24
N LEU A 157 3.79 -1.42 -12.17
CA LEU A 157 3.37 -0.90 -10.88
C LEU A 157 3.70 0.58 -10.71
N SER A 158 2.87 1.26 -9.91
CA SER A 158 3.26 2.52 -9.31
C SER A 158 4.36 2.26 -8.27
N LEU A 159 5.48 3.01 -8.34
CA LEU A 159 6.65 2.85 -7.48
C LEU A 159 6.98 4.16 -6.77
N VAL A 160 6.97 4.15 -5.45
CA VAL A 160 7.64 5.19 -4.65
C VAL A 160 9.13 4.90 -4.68
N PRO A 161 9.98 5.79 -5.22
CA PRO A 161 11.41 5.47 -5.41
C PRO A 161 12.15 5.20 -4.09
N PHE A 162 11.81 5.94 -3.03
CA PHE A 162 12.37 5.76 -1.69
C PHE A 162 11.44 6.36 -0.62
N LEU A 163 11.04 5.54 0.35
CA LEU A 163 10.13 5.99 1.43
C LEU A 163 10.73 7.13 2.26
N LEU A 164 12.02 7.01 2.61
CA LEU A 164 12.73 7.94 3.50
C LEU A 164 13.43 9.10 2.76
N GLU A 165 12.97 9.45 1.55
CA GLU A 165 13.54 10.56 0.79
C GLU A 165 13.41 11.89 1.55
N GLY A 166 14.55 12.58 1.73
CA GLY A 166 14.63 13.81 2.53
C GLY A 166 14.56 13.62 4.04
N VAL A 167 14.54 12.35 4.52
CA VAL A 167 14.48 11.99 5.95
C VAL A 167 15.72 11.23 6.39
N ALA A 168 16.14 10.18 5.69
CA ALA A 168 17.21 9.26 6.11
C ALA A 168 18.55 9.94 6.45
N LEU A 169 18.90 11.02 5.74
CA LEU A 169 20.13 11.78 5.95
C LEU A 169 19.97 13.01 6.86
N THR A 170 18.83 13.13 7.53
CA THR A 170 18.51 14.26 8.42
C THR A 170 18.47 13.80 9.86
N PRO A 171 19.56 13.91 10.65
CA PRO A 171 19.65 13.30 11.99
C PRO A 171 18.51 13.70 12.94
N LYS A 172 18.04 14.95 12.88
CA LYS A 172 16.92 15.43 13.71
C LYS A 172 15.58 14.78 13.40
N LEU A 173 15.42 14.15 12.23
CA LEU A 173 14.23 13.44 11.80
C LEU A 173 14.30 11.93 12.10
N MET A 174 15.51 11.42 12.45
CA MET A 174 15.73 10.01 12.77
C MET A 174 15.80 9.79 14.28
N GLN A 175 15.42 8.59 14.71
CA GLN A 175 15.64 8.12 16.08
C GLN A 175 17.15 7.88 16.33
N PRO A 176 17.59 7.69 17.58
CA PRO A 176 19.01 7.51 17.88
C PRO A 176 19.67 6.30 17.21
N ASP A 177 18.87 5.32 16.77
CA ASP A 177 19.34 4.14 16.04
C ASP A 177 19.73 4.44 14.57
N GLY A 178 19.38 5.63 14.05
CA GLY A 178 19.68 6.03 12.67
C GLY A 178 18.91 5.27 11.60
N LEU A 179 17.95 4.41 11.98
CA LEU A 179 17.17 3.57 11.06
C LEU A 179 15.69 3.97 11.03
N HIS A 180 15.13 4.35 12.17
CA HIS A 180 13.71 4.66 12.28
C HIS A 180 13.45 6.16 12.32
N PRO A 181 12.47 6.66 11.56
CA PRO A 181 12.08 8.07 11.58
C PRO A 181 11.31 8.41 12.86
N ARG A 182 11.47 9.64 13.35
CA ARG A 182 10.68 10.20 14.45
C ARG A 182 9.27 10.57 14.00
N ALA A 183 8.37 10.87 14.94
CA ALA A 183 7.04 11.38 14.66
C ALA A 183 7.07 12.63 13.75
N ALA A 184 8.02 13.54 13.96
CA ALA A 184 8.18 14.75 13.16
C ALA A 184 8.48 14.48 11.66
N ALA A 185 8.98 13.29 11.32
CA ALA A 185 9.27 12.90 9.94
C ALA A 185 8.07 12.28 9.21
N GLN A 186 7.07 11.80 9.93
CA GLN A 186 5.99 11.00 9.35
C GLN A 186 5.15 11.74 8.29
N PRO A 187 4.86 13.05 8.43
CA PRO A 187 4.23 13.81 7.36
C PRO A 187 5.03 13.77 6.05
N ARG A 188 6.37 13.81 6.14
CA ARG A 188 7.23 13.74 4.95
C ARG A 188 7.18 12.36 4.30
N LEU A 189 7.13 11.27 5.09
CA LEU A 189 6.94 9.92 4.54
C LEU A 189 5.63 9.84 3.76
N LEU A 190 4.54 10.36 4.32
CA LEU A 190 3.26 10.42 3.63
C LEU A 190 3.34 11.25 2.35
N ASP A 191 4.05 12.38 2.36
CA ASP A 191 4.22 13.22 1.17
C ASP A 191 5.04 12.52 0.08
N ASN A 192 6.00 11.66 0.45
CA ASN A 192 6.73 10.82 -0.50
C ASN A 192 5.84 9.74 -1.15
N VAL A 193 4.86 9.21 -0.41
CA VAL A 193 3.94 8.17 -0.89
C VAL A 193 2.78 8.73 -1.71
N TRP A 194 2.25 9.89 -1.29
CA TRP A 194 0.98 10.44 -1.78
C TRP A 194 0.87 10.58 -3.29
N PRO A 195 1.85 11.18 -4.03
CA PRO A 195 1.71 11.40 -5.46
C PRO A 195 1.52 10.10 -6.28
N TYR A 196 2.08 9.00 -5.79
CA TYR A 196 2.01 7.69 -6.42
C TYR A 196 0.72 6.96 -6.05
N LEU A 197 0.28 7.09 -4.79
CA LEU A 197 -0.98 6.50 -4.32
C LEU A 197 -2.18 7.21 -4.95
N GLU A 198 -2.16 8.54 -5.04
CA GLU A 198 -3.28 9.32 -5.58
C GLU A 198 -3.67 8.91 -7.01
N GLN A 199 -2.69 8.48 -7.81
CA GLN A 199 -2.95 7.94 -9.15
C GLN A 199 -3.79 6.64 -9.09
N LEU A 200 -3.60 5.85 -8.04
CA LEU A 200 -4.34 4.60 -7.83
C LEU A 200 -5.70 4.82 -7.16
N LEU A 201 -5.97 5.98 -6.55
CA LEU A 201 -7.26 6.28 -5.93
C LEU A 201 -8.34 6.64 -6.96
N LYS A 202 -7.94 7.08 -8.14
CA LYS A 202 -8.87 7.39 -9.22
C LYS A 202 -9.49 6.11 -9.78
N PRO A 203 -10.80 6.08 -10.08
CA PRO A 203 -11.37 4.98 -10.83
C PRO A 203 -10.59 4.82 -12.14
N GLU A 204 -10.31 3.59 -12.52
CA GLU A 204 -9.86 3.33 -13.89
C GLU A 204 -10.91 3.93 -14.84
N SER A 205 -10.51 4.91 -15.67
CA SER A 205 -11.40 5.45 -16.69
C SER A 205 -11.82 4.27 -17.55
N ALA A 206 -13.14 3.98 -17.57
CA ALA A 206 -13.68 2.93 -18.41
C ALA A 206 -13.12 3.08 -19.82
N PRO A 207 -12.63 2.00 -20.47
CA PRO A 207 -12.15 2.10 -21.84
C PRO A 207 -13.27 2.71 -22.68
N LEU A 208 -12.93 3.78 -23.41
CA LEU A 208 -13.86 4.42 -24.36
C LEU A 208 -14.43 3.32 -25.23
N ALA A 209 -15.71 2.99 -25.02
CA ALA A 209 -16.42 2.09 -25.92
C ALA A 209 -16.27 2.67 -27.32
N HIS A 210 -15.56 1.97 -28.19
CA HIS A 210 -15.49 2.31 -29.61
C HIS A 210 -16.92 2.40 -30.09
N GLN A 211 -17.40 3.63 -30.31
CA GLN A 211 -18.60 3.86 -31.07
C GLN A 211 -18.32 3.35 -32.51
N ILE A 212 -18.76 2.13 -32.76
CA ILE A 212 -18.89 1.64 -34.13
C ILE A 212 -20.05 2.42 -34.71
N ILE A 213 -19.71 3.51 -35.41
CA ILE A 213 -20.64 4.19 -36.29
C ILE A 213 -20.80 3.27 -37.50
N LYS A 214 -21.98 2.70 -37.63
CA LYS A 214 -22.42 2.06 -38.87
C LYS A 214 -22.89 3.11 -39.90
#